data_f15c029d501355df468c1e54425950a5
#
_entry.id   f15c029d501355df468c1e54425950a5
#
_cell.length_a   1.000
_cell.length_b   1.000
_cell.length_c   1.000
_cell.angle_alpha   90.00
_cell.angle_beta   90.00
_cell.angle_gamma   90.00
#
_symmetry.space_group_name_H-M   'P 1'
#
loop_
_entity.id
_entity.type
_entity.pdbx_description
1 polymer ?
#
loop_
_entity_poly.entity_id
_entity_poly.type
_entity_poly.pdbx_seq_one_letter_code
_entity_poly.pdbx_strand_id
1 'polypeptide(L)'
;VLISNYKKLYLNDIMVTKQQWRDIANDVIELNMLCNTVLRNDQIVYIMGHTMLQTQQDGTEKLVFSVVGKKLTKTQPEGFYPIVLMTRVEYGDDGVNKYWFQTKANHSSAKTPLGMFNDFEIPNSLKLVDDTIRKYYNIDK
;
A
#
# COMPACT_ATOMS: atom_id res chain seq x y z
N VAL A 1 -9.98 -0.50 -9.81
CA VAL A 1 -11.35 -0.41 -10.35
C VAL A 1 -11.66 0.99 -10.84
N LEU A 2 -11.47 2.07 -10.05
CA LEU A 2 -11.71 3.45 -10.47
C LEU A 2 -10.81 3.86 -11.66
N ILE A 3 -9.52 3.62 -11.60
CA ILE A 3 -8.56 3.93 -12.69
C ILE A 3 -8.89 3.15 -13.97
N SER A 4 -9.33 1.89 -13.84
CA SER A 4 -9.76 1.05 -14.97
C SER A 4 -11.04 1.59 -15.64
N ASN A 5 -11.98 2.12 -14.87
CA ASN A 5 -13.20 2.71 -15.39
C ASN A 5 -12.95 4.06 -16.04
N TYR A 6 -12.07 4.90 -15.48
CA TYR A 6 -11.62 6.13 -16.13
C TYR A 6 -10.93 5.84 -17.47
N LYS A 7 -10.06 4.83 -17.55
CA LYS A 7 -9.47 4.40 -18.83
C LYS A 7 -10.52 3.98 -19.85
N LYS A 8 -11.57 3.25 -19.45
CA LYS A 8 -12.66 2.86 -20.37
C LYS A 8 -13.49 4.03 -20.85
N LEU A 9 -13.72 5.04 -20.01
CA LEU A 9 -14.52 6.22 -20.35
C LEU A 9 -13.80 7.23 -21.24
N TYR A 10 -12.46 7.29 -21.20
CA TYR A 10 -11.69 8.36 -21.83
C TYR A 10 -10.69 7.89 -22.91
N LEU A 11 -10.56 6.60 -23.18
CA LEU A 11 -9.60 6.06 -24.17
C LEU A 11 -10.17 5.85 -25.57
N ASN A 12 -11.46 6.13 -25.81
CA ASN A 12 -11.96 6.22 -27.18
C ASN A 12 -11.84 7.69 -27.64
N ASP A 13 -10.70 8.03 -28.26
CA ASP A 13 -10.43 9.21 -29.06
C ASP A 13 -10.18 10.55 -28.36
N ILE A 14 -10.01 10.64 -27.03
CA ILE A 14 -9.69 11.92 -26.39
C ILE A 14 -8.35 11.83 -25.66
N MET A 15 -7.43 12.69 -26.03
CA MET A 15 -6.16 12.90 -25.33
C MET A 15 -6.45 13.33 -23.87
N VAL A 16 -6.17 12.46 -22.90
CA VAL A 16 -6.35 12.76 -21.48
C VAL A 16 -5.52 13.98 -21.10
N THR A 17 -6.18 15.07 -20.76
CA THR A 17 -5.54 16.35 -20.43
C THR A 17 -4.78 16.28 -19.10
N LYS A 18 -3.86 17.23 -18.88
CA LYS A 18 -3.17 17.37 -17.58
C LYS A 18 -4.15 17.58 -16.42
N GLN A 19 -5.33 18.16 -16.68
CA GLN A 19 -6.36 18.36 -15.70
C GLN A 19 -6.99 17.03 -15.26
N GLN A 20 -7.36 16.19 -16.21
CA GLN A 20 -7.95 14.87 -15.94
C GLN A 20 -7.00 13.98 -15.14
N TRP A 21 -5.69 14.01 -15.42
CA TRP A 21 -4.70 13.31 -14.60
C TRP A 21 -4.60 13.83 -13.17
N ARG A 22 -4.79 15.15 -12.97
CA ARG A 22 -4.85 15.75 -11.63
C ARG A 22 -6.10 15.34 -10.88
N ASP A 23 -7.23 15.28 -11.57
CA ASP A 23 -8.51 14.89 -10.98
C ASP A 23 -8.50 13.43 -10.53
N ILE A 24 -8.01 12.52 -11.38
CA ILE A 24 -7.79 11.11 -11.01
C ILE A 24 -6.89 10.97 -9.78
N ALA A 25 -5.81 11.76 -9.72
CA ALA A 25 -4.90 11.74 -8.57
C ALA A 25 -5.55 12.27 -7.30
N ASN A 26 -6.39 13.30 -7.40
CA ASN A 26 -7.17 13.81 -6.28
C ASN A 26 -8.18 12.77 -5.78
N ASP A 27 -8.94 12.14 -6.68
CA ASP A 27 -9.93 11.11 -6.33
C ASP A 27 -9.27 9.93 -5.58
N VAL A 28 -8.07 9.51 -6.00
CA VAL A 28 -7.32 8.46 -5.29
C VAL A 28 -6.91 8.93 -3.89
N ILE A 29 -6.45 10.17 -3.75
CA ILE A 29 -6.09 10.74 -2.45
C ILE A 29 -7.32 10.86 -1.56
N GLU A 30 -8.42 11.39 -2.08
CA GLU A 30 -9.68 11.54 -1.34
C GLU A 30 -10.24 10.20 -0.88
N LEU A 31 -10.20 9.15 -1.72
CA LEU A 31 -10.60 7.80 -1.33
C LEU A 31 -9.77 7.29 -0.14
N ASN A 32 -8.46 7.54 -0.15
CA ASN A 32 -7.59 7.15 0.96
C ASN A 32 -7.90 7.95 2.24
N MET A 33 -8.18 9.25 2.12
CA MET A 33 -8.56 10.10 3.26
C MET A 33 -9.94 9.77 3.80
N LEU A 34 -10.87 9.35 2.94
CA LEU A 34 -12.23 8.95 3.32
C LEU A 34 -12.21 7.79 4.33
N CYS A 35 -11.29 6.85 4.17
CA CYS A 35 -11.13 5.75 5.12
C CYS A 35 -10.84 6.24 6.56
N ASN A 36 -10.15 7.38 6.71
CA ASN A 36 -9.84 7.94 8.02
C ASN A 36 -11.02 8.73 8.65
N THR A 37 -12.03 9.12 7.86
CA THR A 37 -13.10 10.01 8.32
C THR A 37 -14.46 9.33 8.45
N VAL A 38 -14.69 8.24 7.72
CA VAL A 38 -16.01 7.59 7.63
C VAL A 38 -16.07 6.26 8.37
N LEU A 39 -14.91 5.64 8.62
CA LEU A 39 -14.87 4.34 9.28
C LEU A 39 -15.06 4.46 10.78
N ARG A 40 -15.73 3.45 11.37
CA ARG A 40 -15.78 3.30 12.81
C ARG A 40 -14.41 2.90 13.35
N ASN A 41 -14.16 3.22 14.62
CA ASN A 41 -12.87 2.93 15.27
C ASN A 41 -12.54 1.44 15.41
N ASP A 42 -13.54 0.57 15.23
CA ASP A 42 -13.39 -0.89 15.27
C ASP A 42 -13.11 -1.52 13.91
N GLN A 43 -13.13 -0.75 12.84
CA GLN A 43 -12.92 -1.21 11.47
C GLN A 43 -11.46 -1.07 11.04
N ILE A 44 -10.95 -2.11 10.38
CA ILE A 44 -9.63 -2.12 9.74
C ILE A 44 -9.84 -2.26 8.24
N VAL A 45 -9.22 -1.37 7.46
CA VAL A 45 -9.27 -1.42 6.00
C VAL A 45 -7.91 -1.81 5.45
N TYR A 46 -7.90 -2.81 4.59
CA TYR A 46 -6.73 -3.27 3.87
C TYR A 46 -6.78 -2.77 2.43
N ILE A 47 -5.78 -1.99 2.04
CA ILE A 47 -5.60 -1.55 0.66
C ILE A 47 -4.44 -2.33 0.07
N MET A 48 -4.72 -3.10 -0.96
CA MET A 48 -3.73 -3.95 -1.62
C MET A 48 -3.40 -3.42 -3.01
N GLY A 49 -2.14 -3.49 -3.39
CA GLY A 49 -1.69 -3.11 -4.73
C GLY A 49 -0.33 -3.69 -5.08
N HIS A 50 0.08 -3.43 -6.29
CA HIS A 50 1.37 -3.86 -6.80
C HIS A 50 2.49 -2.93 -6.33
N THR A 51 3.72 -3.41 -6.41
CA THR A 51 4.91 -2.62 -6.15
C THR A 51 5.66 -2.29 -7.44
N MET A 52 6.47 -1.24 -7.37
CA MET A 52 7.43 -0.87 -8.41
C MET A 52 8.75 -0.46 -7.77
N LEU A 53 9.85 -0.62 -8.49
CA LEU A 53 11.13 -0.08 -8.10
C LEU A 53 11.16 1.43 -8.38
N GLN A 54 11.63 2.19 -7.39
CA GLN A 54 11.86 3.63 -7.50
C GLN A 54 13.31 3.94 -7.12
N THR A 55 14.04 4.57 -8.02
CA THR A 55 15.39 5.08 -7.73
C THR A 55 15.29 6.33 -6.88
N GLN A 56 16.00 6.35 -5.76
CA GLN A 56 16.10 7.48 -4.84
C GLN A 56 17.14 8.49 -5.34
N GLN A 57 17.23 9.66 -4.69
CA GLN A 57 18.18 10.70 -5.07
C GLN A 57 19.64 10.29 -4.85
N ASP A 58 19.89 9.38 -3.92
CA ASP A 58 21.21 8.82 -3.62
C ASP A 58 21.61 7.64 -4.52
N GLY A 59 20.77 7.31 -5.52
CA GLY A 59 20.98 6.21 -6.46
C GLY A 59 20.55 4.84 -5.93
N THR A 60 20.07 4.73 -4.69
CA THR A 60 19.54 3.48 -4.16
C THR A 60 18.16 3.17 -4.75
N GLU A 61 17.80 1.89 -4.80
CA GLU A 61 16.48 1.44 -5.24
C GLU A 61 15.61 1.07 -4.06
N LYS A 62 14.35 1.43 -4.15
CA LYS A 62 13.34 1.15 -3.14
C LYS A 62 12.06 0.62 -3.78
N LEU A 63 11.50 -0.44 -3.21
CA LEU A 63 10.15 -0.92 -3.55
C LEU A 63 9.11 0.01 -2.93
N VAL A 64 8.25 0.56 -3.77
CA VAL A 64 7.16 1.45 -3.38
C VAL A 64 5.84 0.97 -3.96
N PHE A 65 4.73 1.48 -3.46
CA PHE A 65 3.41 1.20 -4.02
C PHE A 65 3.31 1.71 -5.46
N SER A 66 2.88 0.85 -6.36
CA SER A 66 2.76 1.20 -7.79
C SER A 66 1.53 2.07 -8.04
N VAL A 67 1.78 3.30 -8.46
CA VAL A 67 0.75 4.26 -8.85
C VAL A 67 1.00 4.83 -10.24
N VAL A 68 -0.07 5.19 -10.92
CA VAL A 68 0.00 5.80 -12.25
C VAL A 68 -0.12 7.32 -12.14
N GLY A 69 0.82 8.02 -12.77
CA GLY A 69 0.83 9.48 -12.85
C GLY A 69 1.83 10.15 -11.91
N LYS A 70 2.51 11.17 -12.45
CA LYS A 70 3.61 11.89 -11.76
C LYS A 70 3.19 12.49 -10.41
N LYS A 71 1.93 12.93 -10.27
CA LYS A 71 1.44 13.52 -9.02
C LYS A 71 1.36 12.45 -7.91
N LEU A 72 0.74 11.30 -8.19
CA LEU A 72 0.63 10.20 -7.21
C LEU A 72 1.99 9.63 -6.83
N THR A 73 2.89 9.46 -7.81
CA THR A 73 4.26 9.01 -7.56
C THR A 73 5.01 9.95 -6.61
N LYS A 74 4.81 11.27 -6.75
CA LYS A 74 5.42 12.26 -5.85
C LYS A 74 4.76 12.28 -4.46
N THR A 75 3.47 12.00 -4.38
CA THR A 75 2.71 12.01 -3.12
C THR A 75 3.05 10.82 -2.24
N GLN A 76 3.54 9.72 -2.82
CA GLN A 76 3.85 8.47 -2.11
C GLN A 76 2.67 8.03 -1.23
N PRO A 77 1.62 7.40 -1.81
CA PRO A 77 0.37 7.09 -1.10
C PRO A 77 0.56 6.31 0.20
N GLU A 78 1.60 5.47 0.28
CA GLU A 78 1.95 4.75 1.49
C GLU A 78 2.27 5.67 2.69
N GLY A 79 2.52 6.96 2.43
CA GLY A 79 2.67 7.98 3.48
C GLY A 79 1.41 8.19 4.32
N PHE A 80 0.22 7.94 3.77
CA PHE A 80 -1.06 8.11 4.45
C PHE A 80 -1.38 7.01 5.47
N TYR A 81 -0.66 5.89 5.43
CA TYR A 81 -0.95 4.75 6.28
C TYR A 81 0.08 4.58 7.39
N PRO A 82 -0.35 4.31 8.63
CA PRO A 82 0.58 4.01 9.72
C PRO A 82 1.21 2.63 9.59
N ILE A 83 0.55 1.71 8.89
CA ILE A 83 0.99 0.33 8.69
C ILE A 83 1.10 0.07 7.18
N VAL A 84 2.27 -0.29 6.74
CA VAL A 84 2.56 -0.71 5.36
C VAL A 84 3.35 -2.01 5.43
N LEU A 85 2.78 -3.08 4.92
CA LEU A 85 3.39 -4.40 4.87
C LEU A 85 3.76 -4.72 3.42
N MET A 86 4.96 -5.26 3.22
CA MET A 86 5.40 -5.73 1.89
C MET A 86 5.36 -7.24 1.84
N THR A 87 4.73 -7.79 0.81
CA THR A 87 4.74 -9.23 0.59
C THR A 87 6.07 -9.69 0.01
N ARG A 88 6.60 -10.78 0.56
CA ARG A 88 7.79 -11.47 0.04
C ARG A 88 7.49 -12.94 -0.14
N VAL A 89 8.03 -13.52 -1.20
CA VAL A 89 8.00 -14.96 -1.45
C VAL A 89 9.41 -15.50 -1.29
N GLU A 90 9.52 -16.56 -0.53
CA GLU A 90 10.74 -17.35 -0.39
C GLU A 90 10.53 -18.66 -1.17
N TYR A 91 11.34 -18.87 -2.18
CA TYR A 91 11.27 -20.06 -3.02
C TYR A 91 12.07 -21.17 -2.35
N GLY A 92 11.39 -22.25 -1.98
CA GLY A 92 12.03 -23.42 -1.39
C GLY A 92 12.63 -24.34 -2.44
N ASP A 93 13.79 -24.93 -2.14
CA ASP A 93 14.45 -25.92 -3.00
C ASP A 93 13.61 -27.19 -3.17
N ASP A 94 12.67 -27.45 -2.27
CA ASP A 94 11.68 -28.54 -2.29
C ASP A 94 10.45 -28.23 -3.14
N GLY A 95 10.40 -27.05 -3.80
CA GLY A 95 9.30 -26.55 -4.58
C GLY A 95 8.13 -25.97 -3.74
N VAL A 96 8.31 -25.88 -2.40
CA VAL A 96 7.31 -25.27 -1.50
C VAL A 96 7.69 -23.83 -1.22
N ASN A 97 6.87 -22.92 -1.72
CA ASN A 97 7.07 -21.49 -1.49
C ASN A 97 6.52 -21.06 -0.12
N LYS A 98 7.28 -20.23 0.58
CA LYS A 98 6.85 -19.58 1.82
C LYS A 98 6.52 -18.12 1.54
N TYR A 99 5.46 -17.64 2.18
CA TYR A 99 4.97 -16.27 2.00
C TYR A 99 5.10 -15.49 3.31
N TRP A 100 5.64 -14.29 3.22
CA TRP A 100 5.96 -13.44 4.35
C TRP A 100 5.39 -12.04 4.17
N PHE A 101 5.10 -11.38 5.28
CA PHE A 101 4.96 -9.93 5.35
C PHE A 101 6.20 -9.33 6.00
N GLN A 102 6.88 -8.43 5.31
CA GLN A 102 7.91 -7.58 5.86
C GLN A 102 7.26 -6.42 6.62
N THR A 103 7.67 -6.21 7.87
CA THR A 103 7.07 -5.25 8.81
C THR A 103 7.86 -3.96 8.95
N LYS A 104 9.13 -3.97 8.59
CA LYS A 104 10.09 -2.85 8.71
C LYS A 104 10.77 -2.58 7.37
N ALA A 105 11.20 -1.33 7.16
CA ALA A 105 11.87 -0.93 5.94
C ALA A 105 13.19 -1.70 5.71
N ASN A 106 13.34 -2.24 4.52
CA ASN A 106 14.59 -2.74 3.96
C ASN A 106 14.47 -2.66 2.44
N HIS A 107 15.00 -1.60 1.85
CA HIS A 107 14.80 -1.27 0.44
C HIS A 107 13.32 -1.30 0.00
N SER A 108 12.42 -0.99 0.92
CA SER A 108 10.97 -0.98 0.71
C SER A 108 10.31 0.14 1.52
N SER A 109 9.05 0.45 1.23
CA SER A 109 8.25 1.38 2.02
C SER A 109 7.54 0.71 3.20
N ALA A 110 7.89 -0.52 3.55
CA ALA A 110 7.33 -1.20 4.71
C ALA A 110 7.61 -0.41 5.99
N LYS A 111 6.57 -0.25 6.81
CA LYS A 111 6.64 0.42 8.11
C LYS A 111 5.51 -0.03 9.02
N THR A 112 5.77 -0.05 10.30
CA THR A 112 4.76 -0.29 11.34
C THR A 112 5.05 0.56 12.57
N PRO A 113 4.05 0.85 13.41
CA PRO A 113 4.30 1.51 14.69
C PRO A 113 5.31 0.75 15.56
N LEU A 114 6.10 1.49 16.31
CA LEU A 114 7.12 0.92 17.18
C LEU A 114 6.50 -0.07 18.18
N GLY A 115 7.05 -1.29 18.24
CA GLY A 115 6.59 -2.33 19.17
C GLY A 115 5.32 -3.08 18.72
N MET A 116 4.71 -2.75 17.57
CA MET A 116 3.55 -3.50 17.07
C MET A 116 3.96 -4.91 16.60
N PHE A 117 5.02 -5.00 15.81
CA PHE A 117 5.63 -6.26 15.39
C PHE A 117 7.09 -6.31 15.83
N ASN A 118 7.46 -7.36 16.56
CA ASN A 118 8.85 -7.54 17.02
C ASN A 118 9.76 -8.00 15.89
N ASP A 119 9.26 -8.93 15.07
CA ASP A 119 10.02 -9.56 14.01
C ASP A 119 10.03 -8.69 12.74
N PHE A 120 11.14 -8.80 12.01
CA PHE A 120 11.31 -8.14 10.72
C PHE A 120 10.36 -8.68 9.64
N GLU A 121 10.11 -9.98 9.67
CA GLU A 121 9.17 -10.69 8.81
C GLU A 121 8.24 -11.55 9.66
N ILE A 122 6.99 -11.61 9.26
CA ILE A 122 5.94 -12.43 9.87
C ILE A 122 5.27 -13.29 8.79
N PRO A 123 4.64 -14.41 9.14
CA PRO A 123 3.87 -15.20 8.19
C PRO A 123 2.83 -14.33 7.47
N ASN A 124 2.63 -14.57 6.17
CA ASN A 124 1.65 -13.86 5.36
C ASN A 124 0.22 -14.29 5.75
N SER A 125 -0.25 -13.76 6.88
CA SER A 125 -1.56 -14.04 7.45
C SER A 125 -2.25 -12.73 7.86
N LEU A 126 -3.28 -12.35 7.14
CA LEU A 126 -4.09 -11.18 7.50
C LEU A 126 -4.77 -11.34 8.87
N LYS A 127 -5.08 -12.58 9.26
CA LYS A 127 -5.62 -12.83 10.61
C LYS A 127 -4.60 -12.48 11.69
N LEU A 128 -3.35 -12.88 11.54
CA LEU A 128 -2.27 -12.51 12.46
C LEU A 128 -2.09 -10.99 12.53
N VAL A 129 -2.15 -10.31 11.37
CA VAL A 129 -2.05 -8.85 11.29
C VAL A 129 -3.23 -8.20 12.01
N ASP A 130 -4.46 -8.62 11.72
CA ASP A 130 -5.68 -8.08 12.36
C ASP A 130 -5.64 -8.23 13.89
N ASP A 131 -5.36 -9.45 14.38
CA ASP A 131 -5.27 -9.72 15.82
C ASP A 131 -4.18 -8.87 16.49
N THR A 132 -3.03 -8.66 15.81
CA THR A 132 -1.93 -7.84 16.31
C THR A 132 -2.29 -6.35 16.37
N ILE A 133 -2.95 -5.83 15.33
CA ILE A 133 -3.41 -4.43 15.28
C ILE A 133 -4.42 -4.19 16.40
N ARG A 134 -5.42 -5.06 16.55
CA ARG A 134 -6.44 -4.93 17.59
C ARG A 134 -5.82 -4.94 18.99
N LYS A 135 -4.91 -5.88 19.24
CA LYS A 135 -4.18 -5.93 20.51
C LYS A 135 -3.37 -4.67 20.76
N TYR A 136 -2.67 -4.15 19.75
CA TYR A 136 -1.80 -2.96 19.88
C TYR A 136 -2.61 -1.71 20.21
N TYR A 137 -3.75 -1.51 19.56
CA TYR A 137 -4.60 -0.33 19.74
C TYR A 137 -5.74 -0.54 20.76
N ASN A 138 -5.82 -1.69 21.44
CA ASN A 138 -6.90 -2.06 22.35
C ASN A 138 -8.30 -1.94 21.70
N ILE A 139 -8.43 -2.43 20.48
CA ILE A 139 -9.71 -2.43 19.74
C ILE A 139 -10.44 -3.73 20.04
N ASP A 140 -11.60 -3.65 20.64
CA ASP A 140 -12.48 -4.79 20.86
C ASP A 140 -13.03 -5.37 19.54
N LYS A 141 -13.35 -6.66 19.53
CA LYS A 141 -13.92 -7.34 18.35
C LYS A 141 -15.39 -7.00 18.18
#